data_0f4c8610a59eee132b58ad0d0a6d3733
#
_entry.id   0f4c8610a59eee132b58ad0d0a6d3733
#
_cell.length_a   1.000
_cell.length_b   1.000
_cell.length_c   1.000
_cell.angle_alpha   90.00
_cell.angle_beta   90.00
_cell.angle_gamma   90.00
#
_symmetry.space_group_name_H-M   'P 1'
#
loop_
_entity.id
_entity.type
_entity.pdbx_description
1 polymer ?
#
loop_
_entity_poly.entity_id
_entity_poly.type
_entity_poly.pdbx_seq_one_letter_code
_entity_poly.pdbx_strand_id
1 'polypeptide(L)'
;MFNFNIIITNLKNGVYIKASATVEAALVMPLYIYAVMAVTYMMQIYQIRLEVDAALYNALREQNKYNYLNYVQKEKQNDEIINEKDININDTIVGSLSLHSVLIKNLGSEYAKEHNIKGGNSGIKIICYSYDSSTIQAAAEYSVKNPFDIFGIGYIKVVQEFTYD
;
A
#
# COMPACT_ATOMS: atom_id res chain seq x y z
N MET A 1 -55.06 -51.49 -3.91
CA MET A 1 -55.19 -50.23 -3.11
C MET A 1 -53.79 -49.61 -3.02
N PHE A 2 -53.51 -48.68 -3.92
CA PHE A 2 -52.17 -48.04 -3.98
C PHE A 2 -52.01 -47.05 -2.82
N ASN A 3 -50.94 -47.23 -2.05
CA ASN A 3 -50.65 -46.46 -0.86
C ASN A 3 -50.23 -45.02 -1.21
N PHE A 4 -51.24 -44.15 -1.39
CA PHE A 4 -51.07 -42.75 -1.72
C PHE A 4 -50.23 -41.97 -0.66
N ASN A 5 -50.18 -42.50 0.58
CA ASN A 5 -49.43 -41.87 1.67
C ASN A 5 -47.90 -41.94 1.48
N ILE A 6 -47.36 -42.95 0.81
CA ILE A 6 -45.91 -43.10 0.57
C ILE A 6 -45.45 -42.08 -0.48
N ILE A 7 -46.30 -41.75 -1.48
CA ILE A 7 -45.96 -40.78 -2.51
C ILE A 7 -45.94 -39.37 -1.93
N ILE A 8 -46.87 -39.05 -1.02
CA ILE A 8 -46.95 -37.72 -0.40
C ILE A 8 -45.77 -37.50 0.57
N THR A 9 -45.36 -38.48 1.33
CA THR A 9 -44.18 -38.38 2.21
C THR A 9 -42.88 -38.24 1.44
N ASN A 10 -42.70 -38.93 0.32
CA ASN A 10 -41.52 -38.79 -0.53
C ASN A 10 -41.49 -37.43 -1.26
N LEU A 11 -42.66 -36.91 -1.69
CA LEU A 11 -42.75 -35.56 -2.24
C LEU A 11 -42.44 -34.46 -1.22
N LYS A 12 -42.98 -34.60 0.01
CA LYS A 12 -42.67 -33.63 1.08
C LYS A 12 -41.18 -33.64 1.42
N ASN A 13 -40.56 -34.81 1.58
CA ASN A 13 -39.13 -34.91 1.88
C ASN A 13 -38.26 -34.37 0.74
N GLY A 14 -38.63 -34.63 -0.53
CA GLY A 14 -37.92 -34.09 -1.68
C GLY A 14 -38.02 -32.54 -1.81
N VAL A 15 -39.19 -31.98 -1.47
CA VAL A 15 -39.40 -30.53 -1.45
C VAL A 15 -38.60 -29.85 -0.31
N TYR A 16 -38.59 -30.48 0.88
CA TYR A 16 -37.83 -29.97 2.01
C TYR A 16 -36.31 -30.02 1.73
N ILE A 17 -35.79 -31.07 1.13
CA ILE A 17 -34.37 -31.17 0.78
C ILE A 17 -33.99 -30.11 -0.25
N LYS A 18 -34.82 -29.91 -1.29
CA LYS A 18 -34.58 -28.89 -2.29
C LYS A 18 -34.66 -27.46 -1.72
N ALA A 19 -35.62 -27.21 -0.84
CA ALA A 19 -35.77 -25.91 -0.19
C ALA A 19 -34.59 -25.62 0.77
N SER A 20 -34.11 -26.60 1.51
CA SER A 20 -32.92 -26.49 2.38
C SER A 20 -31.67 -26.18 1.56
N ALA A 21 -31.41 -26.91 0.47
CA ALA A 21 -30.24 -26.69 -0.38
C ALA A 21 -30.28 -25.29 -1.05
N THR A 22 -31.46 -24.81 -1.42
CA THR A 22 -31.61 -23.45 -2.01
C THR A 22 -31.33 -22.37 -0.96
N VAL A 23 -31.80 -22.52 0.26
CA VAL A 23 -31.55 -21.57 1.36
C VAL A 23 -30.09 -21.59 1.76
N GLU A 24 -29.48 -22.76 1.82
CA GLU A 24 -28.04 -22.93 2.11
C GLU A 24 -27.18 -22.27 1.04
N ALA A 25 -27.49 -22.50 -0.24
CA ALA A 25 -26.82 -21.83 -1.35
C ALA A 25 -26.99 -20.29 -1.31
N ALA A 26 -28.19 -19.82 -0.98
CA ALA A 26 -28.47 -18.37 -0.88
C ALA A 26 -27.67 -17.68 0.25
N LEU A 27 -27.32 -18.41 1.31
CA LEU A 27 -26.47 -17.88 2.40
C LEU A 27 -24.98 -18.01 2.09
N VAL A 28 -24.56 -19.12 1.49
CA VAL A 28 -23.13 -19.40 1.23
C VAL A 28 -22.59 -18.55 0.07
N MET A 29 -23.39 -18.35 -0.99
CA MET A 29 -22.93 -17.61 -2.17
C MET A 29 -22.49 -16.17 -1.86
N PRO A 30 -23.24 -15.33 -1.13
CA PRO A 30 -22.78 -13.99 -0.76
C PRO A 30 -21.49 -14.03 0.06
N LEU A 31 -21.37 -14.93 1.03
CA LEU A 31 -20.15 -15.08 1.83
C LEU A 31 -18.95 -15.45 0.96
N TYR A 32 -19.12 -16.36 0.01
CA TYR A 32 -18.07 -16.74 -0.92
C TYR A 32 -17.63 -15.55 -1.79
N ILE A 33 -18.59 -14.79 -2.35
CA ILE A 33 -18.31 -13.61 -3.14
C ILE A 33 -17.52 -12.59 -2.30
N TYR A 34 -17.93 -12.31 -1.07
CA TYR A 34 -17.20 -11.42 -0.17
C TYR A 34 -15.78 -11.91 0.11
N ALA A 35 -15.58 -13.19 0.33
CA ALA A 35 -14.26 -13.75 0.57
C ALA A 35 -13.34 -13.57 -0.65
N VAL A 36 -13.84 -13.87 -1.85
CA VAL A 36 -13.07 -13.66 -3.10
C VAL A 36 -12.73 -12.19 -3.31
N MET A 37 -13.69 -11.28 -3.10
CA MET A 37 -13.47 -9.84 -3.22
C MET A 37 -12.45 -9.34 -2.19
N ALA A 38 -12.50 -9.82 -0.95
CA ALA A 38 -11.54 -9.46 0.09
C ALA A 38 -10.11 -9.88 -0.29
N VAL A 39 -9.92 -11.11 -0.79
CA VAL A 39 -8.62 -11.59 -1.26
C VAL A 39 -8.11 -10.76 -2.43
N THR A 40 -8.96 -10.47 -3.41
CA THR A 40 -8.59 -9.63 -4.57
C THR A 40 -8.13 -8.24 -4.13
N TYR A 41 -8.82 -7.65 -3.16
CA TYR A 41 -8.46 -6.35 -2.62
C TYR A 41 -7.13 -6.37 -1.84
N MET A 42 -6.91 -7.41 -1.04
CA MET A 42 -5.61 -7.61 -0.38
C MET A 42 -4.47 -7.68 -1.38
N MET A 43 -4.68 -8.37 -2.51
CA MET A 43 -3.70 -8.43 -3.59
C MET A 43 -3.43 -7.05 -4.21
N GLN A 44 -4.46 -6.22 -4.43
CA GLN A 44 -4.30 -4.85 -4.94
C GLN A 44 -3.49 -3.98 -3.98
N ILE A 45 -3.78 -4.03 -2.67
CA ILE A 45 -2.99 -3.30 -1.67
C ILE A 45 -1.52 -3.75 -1.70
N TYR A 46 -1.30 -5.06 -1.82
CA TYR A 46 0.05 -5.60 -1.88
C TYR A 46 0.81 -5.15 -3.14
N GLN A 47 0.15 -5.08 -4.30
CA GLN A 47 0.73 -4.53 -5.53
C GLN A 47 1.11 -3.06 -5.37
N ILE A 48 0.20 -2.21 -4.86
CA ILE A 48 0.46 -0.80 -4.58
C ILE A 48 1.68 -0.67 -3.65
N ARG A 49 1.75 -1.52 -2.64
CA ARG A 49 2.87 -1.55 -1.71
C ARG A 49 4.20 -1.84 -2.43
N LEU A 50 4.26 -2.87 -3.27
CA LEU A 50 5.47 -3.22 -4.02
C LEU A 50 5.89 -2.11 -4.99
N GLU A 51 4.94 -1.44 -5.65
CA GLU A 51 5.23 -0.37 -6.59
C GLU A 51 5.78 0.88 -5.87
N VAL A 52 5.19 1.24 -4.72
CA VAL A 52 5.70 2.32 -3.88
C VAL A 52 7.08 1.97 -3.33
N ASP A 53 7.31 0.72 -2.92
CA ASP A 53 8.59 0.21 -2.46
C ASP A 53 9.67 0.38 -3.54
N ALA A 54 9.40 -0.11 -4.75
CA ALA A 54 10.32 -0.02 -5.87
C ALA A 54 10.62 1.44 -6.25
N ALA A 55 9.59 2.29 -6.27
CA ALA A 55 9.74 3.71 -6.58
C ALA A 55 10.54 4.46 -5.50
N LEU A 56 10.33 4.13 -4.23
CA LEU A 56 11.07 4.72 -3.11
C LEU A 56 12.54 4.28 -3.12
N TYR A 57 12.81 3.00 -3.38
CA TYR A 57 14.17 2.49 -3.54
C TYR A 57 14.94 3.22 -4.66
N ASN A 58 14.29 3.39 -5.81
CA ASN A 58 14.88 4.12 -6.93
C ASN A 58 15.11 5.60 -6.59
N ALA A 59 14.19 6.23 -5.86
CA ALA A 59 14.32 7.62 -5.43
C ALA A 59 15.49 7.80 -4.44
N LEU A 60 15.65 6.89 -3.49
CA LEU A 60 16.78 6.89 -2.56
C LEU A 60 18.11 6.70 -3.28
N ARG A 61 18.15 5.80 -4.26
CA ARG A 61 19.34 5.57 -5.08
C ARG A 61 19.73 6.81 -5.91
N GLU A 62 18.77 7.50 -6.48
CA GLU A 62 19.02 8.77 -7.20
C GLU A 62 19.54 9.83 -6.24
N GLN A 63 18.91 9.99 -5.08
CA GLN A 63 19.33 10.98 -4.09
C GLN A 63 20.73 10.72 -3.55
N ASN A 64 21.08 9.47 -3.28
CA ASN A 64 22.42 9.12 -2.83
C ASN A 64 23.50 9.50 -3.86
N LYS A 65 23.24 9.33 -5.15
CA LYS A 65 24.15 9.79 -6.21
C LYS A 65 24.36 11.30 -6.17
N TYR A 66 23.31 12.09 -5.95
CA TYR A 66 23.40 13.55 -5.86
C TYR A 66 24.16 13.97 -4.58
N ASN A 67 23.92 13.34 -3.46
CA ASN A 67 24.62 13.61 -2.21
C ASN A 67 26.12 13.31 -2.36
N TYR A 68 26.49 12.20 -2.98
CA TYR A 68 27.89 11.87 -3.28
C TYR A 68 28.55 12.90 -4.19
N LEU A 69 27.87 13.34 -5.25
CA LEU A 69 28.42 14.38 -6.14
C LEU A 69 28.60 15.72 -5.42
N ASN A 70 27.66 16.10 -4.56
CA ASN A 70 27.77 17.33 -3.75
C ASN A 70 28.92 17.23 -2.76
N TYR A 71 29.12 16.06 -2.15
CA TYR A 71 30.26 15.81 -1.25
C TYR A 71 31.58 15.98 -1.98
N VAL A 72 31.77 15.32 -3.12
CA VAL A 72 32.99 15.40 -3.94
C VAL A 72 33.25 16.84 -4.44
N GLN A 73 32.20 17.61 -4.74
CA GLN A 73 32.37 19.02 -5.13
C GLN A 73 32.79 19.91 -3.96
N LYS A 74 32.24 19.67 -2.75
CA LYS A 74 32.63 20.40 -1.53
C LYS A 74 34.04 20.07 -1.12
N GLU A 75 34.47 18.82 -1.21
CA GLU A 75 35.85 18.38 -0.92
C GLU A 75 36.87 19.04 -1.83
N LYS A 76 36.52 19.31 -3.08
CA LYS A 76 37.38 20.06 -4.02
C LYS A 76 37.45 21.56 -3.76
N GLN A 77 36.50 22.14 -3.02
CA GLN A 77 36.42 23.57 -2.76
C GLN A 77 36.93 23.97 -1.37
N ASN A 78 36.93 23.09 -0.39
CA ASN A 78 37.33 23.43 0.97
C ASN A 78 38.26 22.38 1.52
N ASP A 79 39.51 22.78 1.82
CA ASP A 79 40.46 22.05 2.68
C ASP A 79 40.08 22.06 4.19
N GLU A 80 38.87 22.53 4.54
CA GLU A 80 38.39 22.58 5.91
C GLU A 80 37.53 21.33 6.27
N ILE A 81 38.01 20.65 7.29
CA ILE A 81 37.40 19.50 7.94
C ILE A 81 35.98 19.86 8.41
N ILE A 82 34.97 19.38 7.71
CA ILE A 82 33.57 19.49 8.14
C ILE A 82 33.35 18.47 9.27
N ASN A 83 33.09 18.97 10.47
CA ASN A 83 32.67 18.16 11.61
C ASN A 83 31.34 17.45 11.29
N GLU A 84 31.38 16.15 11.31
CA GLU A 84 30.38 15.14 10.91
C GLU A 84 29.07 15.14 11.75
N LYS A 85 28.84 16.13 12.60
CA LYS A 85 27.87 16.03 13.70
C LYS A 85 26.61 16.92 13.63
N ASP A 86 26.48 17.78 12.66
CA ASP A 86 25.28 18.64 12.54
C ASP A 86 24.39 18.15 11.41
N ILE A 87 23.60 17.09 11.69
CA ILE A 87 22.41 16.76 10.88
C ILE A 87 21.43 17.90 11.08
N ASN A 88 21.46 18.83 10.16
CA ASN A 88 20.62 20.01 10.22
C ASN A 88 19.17 19.60 9.87
N ILE A 89 18.20 19.96 10.70
CA ILE A 89 16.76 19.72 10.48
C ILE A 89 16.36 20.19 9.06
N ASN A 90 16.99 21.24 8.55
CA ASN A 90 16.79 21.73 7.19
C ASN A 90 17.17 20.69 6.13
N ASP A 91 18.23 19.91 6.32
CA ASP A 91 18.67 18.88 5.37
C ASP A 91 17.65 17.72 5.32
N THR A 92 17.05 17.37 6.46
CA THR A 92 15.98 16.37 6.55
C THR A 92 14.72 16.82 5.80
N ILE A 93 14.33 18.10 5.94
CA ILE A 93 13.15 18.64 5.25
C ILE A 93 13.40 18.73 3.74
N VAL A 94 14.53 19.27 3.34
CA VAL A 94 14.91 19.37 1.91
C VAL A 94 15.05 17.97 1.31
N GLY A 95 15.67 17.04 2.03
CA GLY A 95 15.79 15.63 1.64
C GLY A 95 14.43 14.97 1.44
N SER A 96 13.47 15.16 2.34
CA SER A 96 12.13 14.58 2.24
C SER A 96 11.32 15.16 1.07
N LEU A 97 11.43 16.46 0.80
CA LEU A 97 10.77 17.12 -0.33
C LEU A 97 11.36 16.67 -1.67
N SER A 98 12.69 16.57 -1.77
CA SER A 98 13.35 16.08 -2.98
C SER A 98 13.00 14.62 -3.25
N LEU A 99 13.03 13.77 -2.23
CA LEU A 99 12.59 12.36 -2.30
C LEU A 99 11.14 12.23 -2.75
N HIS A 100 10.24 13.04 -2.21
CA HIS A 100 8.83 13.06 -2.61
C HIS A 100 8.69 13.38 -4.09
N SER A 101 9.39 14.41 -4.61
CA SER A 101 9.31 14.79 -6.01
C SER A 101 9.82 13.70 -6.94
N VAL A 102 10.93 13.04 -6.60
CA VAL A 102 11.50 11.93 -7.37
C VAL A 102 10.59 10.69 -7.31
N LEU A 103 10.03 10.40 -6.14
CA LEU A 103 9.09 9.30 -5.98
C LEU A 103 7.84 9.48 -6.86
N ILE A 104 7.21 10.65 -6.84
CA ILE A 104 6.05 10.95 -7.69
C ILE A 104 6.41 10.89 -9.18
N LYS A 105 7.61 11.33 -9.56
CA LYS A 105 8.11 11.18 -10.93
C LYS A 105 8.24 9.71 -11.34
N ASN A 106 8.73 8.85 -10.43
CA ASN A 106 8.91 7.41 -10.70
C ASN A 106 7.57 6.65 -10.73
N LEU A 107 6.60 7.03 -9.89
CA LEU A 107 5.26 6.44 -9.88
C LEU A 107 4.38 6.93 -11.04
N GLY A 108 4.59 8.16 -11.49
CA GLY A 108 3.73 8.82 -12.47
C GLY A 108 2.72 9.78 -11.82
N SER A 109 2.36 10.83 -12.56
CA SER A 109 1.50 11.91 -12.05
C SER A 109 0.06 11.47 -11.72
N GLU A 110 -0.47 10.45 -12.40
CA GLU A 110 -1.83 9.95 -12.22
C GLU A 110 -1.92 8.74 -11.28
N TYR A 111 -0.79 8.18 -10.86
CA TYR A 111 -0.71 6.95 -10.06
C TYR A 111 -1.60 6.98 -8.81
N ALA A 112 -1.48 8.04 -8.02
CA ALA A 112 -2.24 8.16 -6.77
C ALA A 112 -3.76 8.26 -6.99
N LYS A 113 -4.18 8.80 -8.14
CA LYS A 113 -5.59 8.89 -8.53
C LYS A 113 -6.11 7.53 -9.00
N GLU A 114 -5.35 6.83 -9.84
CA GLU A 114 -5.69 5.49 -10.34
C GLU A 114 -5.85 4.47 -9.21
N HIS A 115 -4.99 4.56 -8.18
CA HIS A 115 -5.01 3.68 -7.02
C HIS A 115 -5.86 4.19 -5.84
N ASN A 116 -6.65 5.24 -6.06
CA ASN A 116 -7.55 5.81 -5.03
C ASN A 116 -6.83 6.15 -3.71
N ILE A 117 -5.61 6.70 -3.80
CA ILE A 117 -4.86 7.18 -2.64
C ILE A 117 -5.50 8.47 -2.13
N LYS A 118 -5.77 8.54 -0.82
CA LYS A 118 -6.38 9.69 -0.17
C LYS A 118 -5.48 10.93 -0.33
N GLY A 119 -6.02 11.99 -0.90
CA GLY A 119 -5.27 13.23 -1.11
C GLY A 119 -4.40 13.22 -2.38
N GLY A 120 -4.51 12.20 -3.23
CA GLY A 120 -3.73 12.08 -4.45
C GLY A 120 -2.23 12.00 -4.17
N ASN A 121 -1.40 12.61 -5.02
CA ASN A 121 0.06 12.63 -4.85
C ASN A 121 0.51 13.30 -3.55
N SER A 122 -0.20 14.32 -3.08
CA SER A 122 0.08 14.98 -1.79
C SER A 122 -0.29 14.12 -0.59
N GLY A 123 -1.05 13.05 -0.80
CA GLY A 123 -1.44 12.09 0.23
C GLY A 123 -0.35 11.08 0.56
N ILE A 124 0.68 10.97 -0.29
CA ILE A 124 1.86 10.14 -0.02
C ILE A 124 2.85 11.01 0.75
N LYS A 125 2.97 10.79 2.05
CA LYS A 125 3.90 11.50 2.92
C LYS A 125 5.20 10.72 2.98
N ILE A 126 6.32 11.40 2.81
CA ILE A 126 7.65 10.83 2.97
C ILE A 126 8.34 11.56 4.11
N ILE A 127 8.92 10.77 5.00
CA ILE A 127 9.77 11.24 6.07
C ILE A 127 11.12 10.56 5.86
N CYS A 128 12.15 11.39 5.67
CA CYS A 128 13.51 10.91 5.51
C CYS A 128 14.25 11.12 6.83
N TYR A 129 14.88 10.06 7.33
CA TYR A 129 15.77 10.10 8.48
C TYR A 129 17.18 9.76 7.98
N SER A 130 18.13 10.65 8.20
CA SER A 130 19.54 10.29 8.05
C SER A 130 20.04 9.83 9.40
N TYR A 131 20.45 8.57 9.48
CA TYR A 131 20.93 8.00 10.75
C TYR A 131 22.46 8.10 10.89
N ASP A 132 23.15 8.05 9.76
CA ASP A 132 24.62 8.13 9.70
C ASP A 132 25.03 8.64 8.31
N SER A 133 26.31 9.00 8.14
CA SER A 133 26.85 9.44 6.85
C SER A 133 26.71 8.42 5.71
N SER A 134 26.48 7.14 6.04
CA SER A 134 26.36 6.03 5.09
C SER A 134 24.93 5.48 4.95
N THR A 135 24.06 5.67 5.96
CA THR A 135 22.76 4.99 6.01
C THR A 135 21.62 6.01 5.93
N ILE A 136 20.76 5.87 4.92
CA ILE A 136 19.55 6.70 4.75
C ILE A 136 18.33 5.85 5.09
N GLN A 137 17.55 6.31 6.06
CA GLN A 137 16.25 5.72 6.37
C GLN A 137 15.14 6.62 5.84
N ALA A 138 14.17 6.04 5.17
CA ALA A 138 12.99 6.73 4.68
C ALA A 138 11.73 5.95 5.02
N ALA A 139 10.69 6.66 5.43
CA ALA A 139 9.37 6.10 5.64
C ALA A 139 8.37 6.75 4.69
N ALA A 140 7.55 5.93 4.02
CA ALA A 140 6.43 6.38 3.24
C ALA A 140 5.12 6.03 3.95
N GLU A 141 4.25 7.03 4.11
CA GLU A 141 2.91 6.88 4.69
C GLU A 141 1.87 7.31 3.68
N TYR A 142 0.90 6.45 3.39
CA TYR A 142 -0.24 6.77 2.53
C TYR A 142 -1.48 6.00 2.94
N SER A 143 -2.65 6.41 2.45
CA SER A 143 -3.92 5.76 2.76
C SER A 143 -4.65 5.40 1.48
N VAL A 144 -5.00 4.13 1.30
CA VAL A 144 -5.74 3.61 0.15
C VAL A 144 -7.21 3.49 0.49
N LYS A 145 -8.11 3.88 -0.42
CA LYS A 145 -9.55 3.78 -0.21
C LYS A 145 -9.96 2.31 -0.15
N ASN A 146 -10.71 1.96 0.89
CA ASN A 146 -11.31 0.65 1.00
C ASN A 146 -12.58 0.59 0.11
N PRO A 147 -12.65 -0.26 -0.92
CA PRO A 147 -13.83 -0.39 -1.77
C PRO A 147 -15.01 -1.04 -1.02
N PHE A 148 -14.73 -1.73 0.09
CA PHE A 148 -15.73 -2.39 0.93
C PHE A 148 -15.94 -1.61 2.22
N ASP A 149 -16.56 -0.44 2.14
CA ASP A 149 -16.87 0.38 3.33
C ASP A 149 -18.07 -0.19 4.15
N ILE A 150 -18.14 -1.53 4.26
CA ILE A 150 -19.22 -2.23 4.97
C ILE A 150 -19.12 -2.03 6.48
N PHE A 151 -17.89 -1.76 6.98
CA PHE A 151 -17.62 -1.58 8.41
C PHE A 151 -17.25 -0.14 8.79
N GLY A 152 -17.49 0.84 7.91
CA GLY A 152 -17.10 2.23 8.15
C GLY A 152 -15.59 2.48 8.08
N ILE A 153 -14.80 1.52 7.56
CA ILE A 153 -13.36 1.67 7.36
C ILE A 153 -13.14 2.24 5.96
N GLY A 154 -13.30 3.55 5.82
CA GLY A 154 -13.21 4.21 4.52
C GLY A 154 -11.82 4.18 3.87
N TYR A 155 -10.74 4.12 4.68
CA TYR A 155 -9.35 4.10 4.19
C TYR A 155 -8.48 3.20 5.04
N ILE A 156 -7.55 2.49 4.38
CA ILE A 156 -6.52 1.68 5.04
C ILE A 156 -5.21 2.45 4.97
N LYS A 157 -4.63 2.73 6.15
CA LYS A 157 -3.32 3.38 6.27
C LYS A 157 -2.22 2.35 6.06
N VAL A 158 -1.29 2.65 5.16
CA VAL A 158 -0.08 1.86 4.90
C VAL A 158 1.12 2.70 5.32
N VAL A 159 2.02 2.10 6.06
CA VAL A 159 3.31 2.68 6.46
C VAL A 159 4.39 1.70 6.03
N GLN A 160 5.42 2.21 5.37
CA GLN A 160 6.54 1.44 4.85
C GLN A 160 7.84 2.13 5.26
N GLU A 161 8.76 1.37 5.83
CA GLU A 161 10.06 1.85 6.27
C GLU A 161 11.15 1.19 5.43
N PHE A 162 12.11 1.98 5.01
CA PHE A 162 13.24 1.56 4.21
C PHE A 162 14.53 2.01 4.83
N THR A 163 15.52 1.14 4.78
CA THR A 163 16.90 1.44 5.09
C THR A 163 17.74 1.18 3.85
N TYR A 164 18.52 2.17 3.45
CA TYR A 164 19.47 2.08 2.35
C TYR A 164 20.89 2.24 2.95
N ASP A 165 21.73 1.22 2.79
CA ASP A 165 23.12 1.18 3.20
C ASP A 165 24.02 1.53 2.03
#